data_02f759ef444c3c108458c16819ffcc2d
#
_entry.id   02f759ef444c3c108458c16819ffcc2d
#
_cell.length_a   1.000
_cell.length_b   1.000
_cell.length_c   1.000
_cell.angle_alpha   90.00
_cell.angle_beta   90.00
_cell.angle_gamma   90.00
#
_symmetry.space_group_name_H-M   'P 1'
#
loop_
_entity.id
_entity.type
_entity.pdbx_description
1 polymer ?
#
loop_
_entity_poly.entity_id
_entity_poly.type
_entity_poly.pdbx_seq_one_letter_code
_entity_poly.pdbx_strand_id
1 'polypeptide(L)'
;MQLPISRSSEIGASIDRAIAQFLKLSTTIAVNNQSATIDATAQLTAQSLLSRQQRRLAEKLRERLGYLGVYYQRNSQIFLRNLSVSEKQKFLEQLKSSYRDIILNYFAEDTAVNNQIDEFVNLAFFADVPVTQVVEIHMALMDEFAKQLKLEGRSEEILLDYRLTLIDAIAHLCEMYRRSIPKEPIR
;
A
#
# COMPACT_ATOMS: atom_id res chain seq x y z
N MET A 1 -27.34 9.12 5.37
CA MET A 1 -27.90 7.86 4.89
C MET A 1 -26.75 6.84 4.85
N GLN A 2 -26.63 6.04 5.92
CA GLN A 2 -25.53 5.06 6.05
C GLN A 2 -25.97 3.76 5.38
N LEU A 3 -25.22 3.30 4.38
CA LEU A 3 -25.42 1.99 3.79
C LEU A 3 -24.81 0.92 4.70
N PRO A 4 -25.53 -0.16 5.01
CA PRO A 4 -25.05 -1.20 5.92
C PRO A 4 -23.89 -1.99 5.31
N ILE A 5 -22.88 -2.23 6.12
CA ILE A 5 -21.59 -2.92 5.80
C ILE A 5 -21.79 -4.37 5.31
N SER A 6 -22.97 -4.97 5.51
CA SER A 6 -23.30 -6.33 5.06
C SER A 6 -23.39 -6.52 3.53
N ARG A 7 -23.47 -5.43 2.75
CA ARG A 7 -23.56 -5.51 1.27
C ARG A 7 -22.21 -5.59 0.54
N SER A 8 -21.11 -5.33 1.21
CA SER A 8 -19.78 -5.31 0.58
C SER A 8 -19.32 -6.74 0.18
N SER A 9 -19.61 -7.76 0.98
CA SER A 9 -19.30 -9.15 0.65
C SER A 9 -20.18 -9.71 -0.49
N GLU A 10 -21.43 -9.23 -0.58
CA GLU A 10 -22.36 -9.61 -1.67
C GLU A 10 -21.95 -8.99 -3.01
N ILE A 11 -21.37 -7.80 -3.01
CA ILE A 11 -20.87 -7.14 -4.23
C ILE A 11 -19.69 -7.91 -4.80
N GLY A 12 -18.74 -8.34 -3.98
CA GLY A 12 -17.61 -9.18 -4.40
C GLY A 12 -18.08 -10.49 -5.05
N ALA A 13 -18.97 -11.20 -4.36
CA ALA A 13 -19.53 -12.46 -4.88
C ALA A 13 -20.37 -12.26 -6.16
N SER A 14 -21.04 -11.11 -6.33
CA SER A 14 -21.79 -10.78 -7.54
C SER A 14 -20.88 -10.46 -8.71
N ILE A 15 -19.76 -9.77 -8.47
CA ILE A 15 -18.73 -9.49 -9.48
C ILE A 15 -18.06 -10.78 -9.93
N ASP A 16 -17.67 -11.66 -9.01
CA ASP A 16 -17.06 -12.95 -9.33
C ASP A 16 -18.01 -13.83 -10.15
N ARG A 17 -19.30 -13.82 -9.82
CA ARG A 17 -20.32 -14.55 -10.56
C ARG A 17 -20.56 -13.97 -11.96
N ALA A 18 -20.57 -12.65 -12.10
CA ALA A 18 -20.71 -11.99 -13.39
C ALA A 18 -19.49 -12.25 -14.29
N ILE A 19 -18.28 -12.23 -13.74
CA ILE A 19 -17.05 -12.58 -14.46
C ILE A 19 -17.07 -14.04 -14.90
N ALA A 20 -17.47 -14.97 -14.02
CA ALA A 20 -17.58 -16.38 -14.34
C ALA A 20 -18.63 -16.65 -15.43
N GLN A 21 -19.74 -15.91 -15.44
CA GLN A 21 -20.80 -16.02 -16.43
C GLN A 21 -20.38 -15.45 -17.78
N PHE A 22 -19.64 -14.34 -17.79
CA PHE A 22 -19.06 -13.76 -19.02
C PHE A 22 -18.02 -14.68 -19.65
N LEU A 23 -17.18 -15.34 -18.84
CA LEU A 23 -16.20 -16.31 -19.30
C LEU A 23 -16.86 -17.59 -19.87
N LYS A 24 -18.01 -18.02 -19.33
CA LYS A 24 -18.78 -19.12 -19.87
C LYS A 24 -19.46 -18.79 -21.22
N LEU A 25 -19.97 -17.58 -21.40
CA LEU A 25 -20.58 -17.13 -22.65
C LEU A 25 -19.57 -17.07 -23.80
N SER A 26 -18.33 -16.68 -23.55
CA SER A 26 -17.28 -16.66 -24.58
C SER A 26 -16.83 -18.06 -24.99
N THR A 27 -17.02 -19.09 -24.16
CA THR A 27 -16.72 -20.49 -24.51
C THR A 27 -17.85 -21.16 -25.33
N THR A 28 -19.09 -20.70 -25.18
CA THR A 28 -20.25 -21.32 -25.84
C THR A 28 -20.43 -20.86 -27.31
N ILE A 29 -19.86 -19.70 -27.66
CA ILE A 29 -19.93 -19.18 -29.07
C ILE A 29 -18.95 -19.90 -30.01
N ALA A 30 -17.97 -20.64 -29.47
CA ALA A 30 -16.90 -21.30 -30.25
C ALA A 30 -17.23 -22.73 -30.72
N VAL A 31 -18.44 -23.29 -30.47
CA VAL A 31 -18.71 -24.72 -30.69
C VAL A 31 -19.47 -25.03 -32.01
N ASN A 32 -19.83 -24.05 -32.81
CA ASN A 32 -20.55 -24.31 -34.06
C ASN A 32 -19.76 -23.88 -35.30
N ASN A 33 -18.75 -24.66 -35.70
CA ASN A 33 -18.37 -24.84 -37.11
C ASN A 33 -17.40 -26.01 -37.27
N GLN A 34 -17.89 -27.10 -37.77
CA GLN A 34 -17.11 -28.24 -38.26
C GLN A 34 -16.54 -27.92 -39.63
N SER A 35 -15.24 -27.85 -39.76
CA SER A 35 -14.44 -28.45 -40.86
C SER A 35 -12.96 -28.08 -40.78
N ALA A 36 -12.11 -29.07 -41.01
CA ALA A 36 -10.70 -29.02 -41.37
C ALA A 36 -9.67 -29.08 -40.24
N THR A 37 -8.90 -30.16 -40.29
CA THR A 37 -7.81 -30.58 -39.36
C THR A 37 -6.57 -29.67 -39.35
N ILE A 38 -6.53 -28.59 -40.11
CA ILE A 38 -5.46 -27.56 -40.07
C ILE A 38 -5.77 -26.44 -39.05
N ASP A 39 -7.02 -26.34 -38.66
CA ASP A 39 -7.53 -25.27 -37.76
C ASP A 39 -7.36 -25.60 -36.27
N ALA A 40 -7.19 -26.86 -35.90
CA ALA A 40 -7.13 -27.27 -34.49
C ALA A 40 -5.87 -26.72 -33.74
N THR A 41 -4.73 -26.66 -34.42
CA THR A 41 -3.51 -26.09 -33.83
C THR A 41 -3.55 -24.57 -33.75
N ALA A 42 -4.15 -23.91 -34.73
CA ALA A 42 -4.35 -22.47 -34.71
C ALA A 42 -5.40 -22.08 -33.66
N GLN A 43 -6.47 -22.87 -33.48
CA GLN A 43 -7.46 -22.66 -32.43
C GLN A 43 -6.91 -22.91 -31.03
N LEU A 44 -6.09 -23.94 -30.82
CA LEU A 44 -5.38 -24.19 -29.53
C LEU A 44 -4.41 -23.08 -29.17
N THR A 45 -3.68 -22.53 -30.14
CA THR A 45 -2.79 -21.38 -29.91
C THR A 45 -3.56 -20.11 -29.65
N ALA A 46 -4.68 -19.85 -30.37
CA ALA A 46 -5.55 -18.70 -30.10
C ALA A 46 -6.23 -18.79 -28.73
N GLN A 47 -6.72 -19.97 -28.33
CA GLN A 47 -7.27 -20.20 -27.00
C GLN A 47 -6.20 -20.04 -25.90
N SER A 48 -4.98 -20.49 -26.13
CA SER A 48 -3.89 -20.32 -25.16
C SER A 48 -3.47 -18.85 -25.00
N LEU A 49 -3.47 -18.08 -26.08
CA LEU A 49 -3.21 -16.64 -26.07
C LEU A 49 -4.33 -15.86 -25.36
N LEU A 50 -5.60 -16.19 -25.64
CA LEU A 50 -6.75 -15.62 -24.96
C LEU A 50 -6.73 -15.92 -23.45
N SER A 51 -6.43 -17.16 -23.06
CA SER A 51 -6.30 -17.57 -21.67
C SER A 51 -5.18 -16.80 -20.95
N ARG A 52 -4.03 -16.58 -21.62
CA ARG A 52 -2.93 -15.77 -21.09
C ARG A 52 -3.32 -14.30 -20.94
N GLN A 53 -4.04 -13.73 -21.91
CA GLN A 53 -4.51 -12.34 -21.82
C GLN A 53 -5.55 -12.17 -20.70
N GLN A 54 -6.49 -13.11 -20.57
CA GLN A 54 -7.48 -13.13 -19.50
C GLN A 54 -6.83 -13.24 -18.13
N ARG A 55 -5.81 -14.10 -18.00
CA ARG A 55 -5.05 -14.25 -16.75
C ARG A 55 -4.30 -12.97 -16.37
N ARG A 56 -3.62 -12.34 -17.34
CA ARG A 56 -2.97 -11.03 -17.15
C ARG A 56 -3.97 -9.92 -16.76
N LEU A 57 -5.15 -9.92 -17.38
CA LEU A 57 -6.20 -8.97 -17.04
C LEU A 57 -6.74 -9.22 -15.63
N ALA A 58 -6.98 -10.48 -15.28
CA ALA A 58 -7.42 -10.86 -13.94
C ALA A 58 -6.36 -10.52 -12.86
N GLU A 59 -5.08 -10.73 -13.15
CA GLU A 59 -3.97 -10.35 -12.27
C GLU A 59 -3.92 -8.82 -12.09
N LYS A 60 -4.01 -8.04 -13.17
CA LYS A 60 -4.06 -6.57 -13.10
C LYS A 60 -5.31 -6.06 -12.38
N LEU A 61 -6.45 -6.70 -12.56
CA LEU A 61 -7.68 -6.36 -11.85
C LEU A 61 -7.58 -6.70 -10.36
N ARG A 62 -7.01 -7.86 -10.01
CA ARG A 62 -6.74 -8.22 -8.61
C ARG A 62 -5.75 -7.26 -7.96
N GLU A 63 -4.72 -6.88 -8.67
CA GLU A 63 -3.75 -5.90 -8.22
C GLU A 63 -4.45 -4.54 -7.96
N ARG A 64 -5.26 -4.06 -8.91
CA ARG A 64 -6.03 -2.81 -8.74
C ARG A 64 -7.07 -2.89 -7.62
N LEU A 65 -7.80 -3.99 -7.51
CA LEU A 65 -8.78 -4.24 -6.45
C LEU A 65 -8.09 -4.45 -5.09
N GLY A 66 -6.88 -5.03 -5.07
CA GLY A 66 -6.05 -5.13 -3.87
C GLY A 66 -5.66 -3.77 -3.32
N TYR A 67 -5.28 -2.82 -4.17
CA TYR A 67 -4.97 -1.44 -3.75
C TYR A 67 -6.20 -0.68 -3.24
N LEU A 68 -7.36 -0.84 -3.89
CA LEU A 68 -8.63 -0.33 -3.38
C LEU A 68 -8.99 -1.00 -2.05
N GLY A 69 -8.75 -2.31 -1.91
CA GLY A 69 -8.99 -3.08 -0.70
C GLY A 69 -8.21 -2.55 0.50
N VAL A 70 -6.96 -2.15 0.32
CA VAL A 70 -6.11 -1.60 1.40
C VAL A 70 -6.69 -0.28 1.94
N TYR A 71 -7.18 0.62 1.10
CA TYR A 71 -7.81 1.85 1.54
C TYR A 71 -9.13 1.61 2.30
N TYR A 72 -9.98 0.72 1.78
CA TYR A 72 -11.27 0.38 2.40
C TYR A 72 -11.14 -0.52 3.64
N GLN A 73 -10.00 -1.18 3.82
CA GLN A 73 -9.70 -1.97 5.02
C GLN A 73 -9.22 -1.11 6.21
N ARG A 74 -8.99 0.19 5.99
CA ARG A 74 -8.62 1.09 7.09
C ARG A 74 -9.76 1.18 8.10
N ASN A 75 -9.46 0.78 9.33
CA ASN A 75 -10.41 0.88 10.43
C ASN A 75 -10.36 2.27 11.05
N SER A 76 -11.42 3.06 10.89
CA SER A 76 -11.48 4.41 11.44
C SER A 76 -11.36 4.47 12.98
N GLN A 77 -11.62 3.39 13.68
CA GLN A 77 -11.48 3.33 15.15
C GLN A 77 -10.02 3.44 15.59
N ILE A 78 -9.07 3.00 14.77
CA ILE A 78 -7.63 3.09 15.07
C ILE A 78 -6.97 4.36 14.51
N PHE A 79 -7.74 5.25 13.89
CA PHE A 79 -7.19 6.52 13.43
C PHE A 79 -6.75 7.39 14.59
N LEU A 80 -5.57 8.00 14.46
CA LEU A 80 -4.95 8.83 15.49
C LEU A 80 -5.91 9.88 16.08
N ARG A 81 -6.78 10.45 15.22
CA ARG A 81 -7.79 11.44 15.64
C ARG A 81 -8.89 10.87 16.53
N ASN A 82 -9.14 9.56 16.49
CA ASN A 82 -10.22 8.88 17.21
C ASN A 82 -9.74 8.16 18.48
N LEU A 83 -8.42 8.11 18.70
CA LEU A 83 -7.84 7.52 19.89
C LEU A 83 -8.05 8.42 21.11
N SER A 84 -8.20 7.82 22.28
CA SER A 84 -8.13 8.55 23.56
C SER A 84 -6.77 9.21 23.75
N VAL A 85 -6.71 10.20 24.61
CA VAL A 85 -5.44 10.94 24.89
C VAL A 85 -4.30 10.00 25.28
N SER A 86 -4.58 9.02 26.14
CA SER A 86 -3.58 8.06 26.60
C SER A 86 -3.12 7.09 25.50
N GLU A 87 -4.04 6.62 24.67
CA GLU A 87 -3.75 5.74 23.53
C GLU A 87 -2.96 6.48 22.45
N LYS A 88 -3.36 7.72 22.16
CA LYS A 88 -2.65 8.59 21.23
C LYS A 88 -1.22 8.82 21.65
N GLN A 89 -0.99 9.11 22.94
CA GLN A 89 0.37 9.32 23.45
C GLN A 89 1.20 8.05 23.33
N LYS A 90 0.69 6.90 23.74
CA LYS A 90 1.37 5.61 23.60
C LYS A 90 1.71 5.29 22.15
N PHE A 91 0.76 5.52 21.24
CA PHE A 91 0.95 5.29 19.83
C PHE A 91 2.05 6.20 19.25
N LEU A 92 2.04 7.49 19.59
CA LEU A 92 3.07 8.44 19.13
C LEU A 92 4.45 8.12 19.69
N GLU A 93 4.54 7.67 20.92
CA GLU A 93 5.82 7.19 21.51
C GLU A 93 6.34 5.94 20.79
N GLN A 94 5.47 4.99 20.48
CA GLN A 94 5.83 3.82 19.68
C GLN A 94 6.31 4.23 18.27
N LEU A 95 5.58 5.12 17.61
CA LEU A 95 5.94 5.63 16.29
C LEU A 95 7.28 6.36 16.32
N LYS A 96 7.52 7.18 17.35
CA LYS A 96 8.79 7.88 17.58
C LYS A 96 9.96 6.91 17.81
N SER A 97 9.73 5.84 18.60
CA SER A 97 10.75 4.82 18.84
C SER A 97 11.11 4.07 17.55
N SER A 98 10.12 3.63 16.79
CA SER A 98 10.33 2.96 15.49
C SER A 98 11.09 3.87 14.51
N TYR A 99 10.74 5.15 14.47
CA TYR A 99 11.42 6.10 13.58
C TYR A 99 12.86 6.40 14.04
N ARG A 100 13.12 6.41 15.36
CA ARG A 100 14.48 6.52 15.91
C ARG A 100 15.37 5.39 15.43
N ASP A 101 14.87 4.15 15.47
CA ASP A 101 15.62 2.98 15.02
C ASP A 101 15.95 3.07 13.53
N ILE A 102 15.01 3.56 12.70
CA ILE A 102 15.25 3.84 11.29
C ILE A 102 16.38 4.84 11.12
N ILE A 103 16.33 5.99 11.80
CA ILE A 103 17.37 7.03 11.71
C ILE A 103 18.74 6.47 12.05
N LEU A 104 18.86 5.72 13.15
CA LEU A 104 20.14 5.17 13.62
C LEU A 104 20.73 4.14 12.66
N ASN A 105 19.87 3.40 11.95
CA ASN A 105 20.29 2.34 11.03
C ASN A 105 20.32 2.79 9.56
N TYR A 106 19.89 4.01 9.24
CA TYR A 106 19.67 4.45 7.86
C TYR A 106 20.90 4.37 6.97
N PHE A 107 22.08 4.63 7.52
CA PHE A 107 23.35 4.57 6.80
C PHE A 107 24.13 3.27 7.05
N ALA A 108 23.55 2.32 7.79
CA ALA A 108 24.14 1.00 7.93
C ALA A 108 23.96 0.20 6.61
N GLU A 109 24.91 -0.65 6.28
CA GLU A 109 24.82 -1.50 5.07
C GLU A 109 23.77 -2.64 5.18
N ASP A 110 22.74 -2.46 5.99
CA ASP A 110 21.75 -3.48 6.29
C ASP A 110 20.48 -3.29 5.44
N THR A 111 20.08 -4.35 4.75
CA THR A 111 18.80 -4.40 3.99
C THR A 111 17.57 -4.32 4.89
N ALA A 112 17.71 -4.47 6.20
CA ALA A 112 16.62 -4.40 7.17
C ALA A 112 15.98 -3.00 7.25
N VAL A 113 16.70 -1.94 6.90
CA VAL A 113 16.19 -0.55 6.96
C VAL A 113 14.98 -0.34 6.06
N ASN A 114 14.96 -0.91 4.87
CA ASN A 114 13.82 -0.81 3.96
C ASN A 114 12.56 -1.44 4.57
N ASN A 115 12.70 -2.59 5.22
CA ASN A 115 11.58 -3.24 5.91
C ASN A 115 11.09 -2.39 7.10
N GLN A 116 12.01 -1.77 7.85
CA GLN A 116 11.66 -0.87 8.96
C GLN A 116 10.90 0.37 8.47
N ILE A 117 11.31 0.94 7.33
CA ILE A 117 10.60 2.06 6.69
C ILE A 117 9.21 1.62 6.26
N ASP A 118 9.08 0.45 5.61
CA ASP A 118 7.79 -0.08 5.18
C ASP A 118 6.85 -0.32 6.38
N GLU A 119 7.34 -0.90 7.47
CA GLU A 119 6.56 -1.11 8.70
C GLU A 119 6.11 0.21 9.32
N PHE A 120 7.01 1.19 9.43
CA PHE A 120 6.71 2.53 9.93
C PHE A 120 5.65 3.23 9.08
N VAL A 121 5.81 3.20 7.76
CA VAL A 121 4.89 3.83 6.81
C VAL A 121 3.53 3.14 6.82
N ASN A 122 3.49 1.80 6.91
CA ASN A 122 2.26 1.05 7.09
C ASN A 122 1.53 1.47 8.38
N LEU A 123 2.25 1.53 9.50
CA LEU A 123 1.69 1.93 10.78
C LEU A 123 1.10 3.35 10.72
N ALA A 124 1.85 4.30 10.15
CA ALA A 124 1.41 5.68 9.97
C ALA A 124 0.19 5.78 9.02
N PHE A 125 0.20 5.06 7.92
CA PHE A 125 -0.89 5.04 6.95
C PHE A 125 -2.19 4.48 7.53
N PHE A 126 -2.15 3.30 8.18
CA PHE A 126 -3.35 2.67 8.73
C PHE A 126 -3.94 3.46 9.91
N ALA A 127 -3.12 4.15 10.67
CA ALA A 127 -3.56 5.01 11.77
C ALA A 127 -3.95 6.43 11.32
N ASP A 128 -3.91 6.74 10.03
CA ASP A 128 -4.20 8.07 9.48
C ASP A 128 -3.35 9.17 10.13
N VAL A 129 -2.06 8.91 10.29
CA VAL A 129 -1.12 9.87 10.87
C VAL A 129 -0.85 10.99 9.88
N PRO A 130 -1.07 12.26 10.24
CA PRO A 130 -0.73 13.39 9.37
C PRO A 130 0.77 13.42 9.08
N VAL A 131 1.15 13.80 7.86
CA VAL A 131 2.57 13.98 7.49
C VAL A 131 3.27 14.99 8.40
N THR A 132 2.54 16.03 8.84
CA THR A 132 3.05 17.00 9.81
C THR A 132 3.50 16.35 11.12
N GLN A 133 2.79 15.32 11.58
CA GLN A 133 3.18 14.57 12.78
C GLN A 133 4.48 13.79 12.58
N VAL A 134 4.72 13.25 11.39
CA VAL A 134 5.99 12.60 11.04
C VAL A 134 7.14 13.61 11.06
N VAL A 135 6.90 14.81 10.52
CA VAL A 135 7.88 15.92 10.55
C VAL A 135 8.16 16.34 11.99
N GLU A 136 7.15 16.49 12.85
CA GLU A 136 7.30 16.83 14.25
C GLU A 136 8.14 15.79 15.01
N ILE A 137 7.90 14.51 14.76
CA ILE A 137 8.70 13.42 15.35
C ILE A 137 10.15 13.53 14.90
N HIS A 138 10.39 13.76 13.60
CA HIS A 138 11.75 13.95 13.09
C HIS A 138 12.46 15.12 13.77
N MET A 139 11.82 16.29 13.81
CA MET A 139 12.40 17.48 14.44
C MET A 139 12.71 17.26 15.92
N ALA A 140 11.79 16.63 16.67
CA ALA A 140 12.01 16.31 18.06
C ALA A 140 13.22 15.38 18.28
N LEU A 141 13.41 14.39 17.39
CA LEU A 141 14.58 13.50 17.46
C LEU A 141 15.88 14.22 17.07
N MET A 142 15.84 15.11 16.07
CA MET A 142 17.01 15.92 15.71
C MET A 142 17.44 16.81 16.85
N ASP A 143 16.49 17.43 17.57
CA ASP A 143 16.78 18.24 18.75
C ASP A 143 17.38 17.40 19.89
N GLU A 144 16.89 16.17 20.10
CA GLU A 144 17.45 15.24 21.08
C GLU A 144 18.88 14.85 20.71
N PHE A 145 19.14 14.48 19.46
CA PHE A 145 20.46 14.08 18.97
C PHE A 145 21.45 15.26 18.99
N ALA A 146 21.01 16.48 18.61
CA ALA A 146 21.83 17.67 18.69
C ALA A 146 22.32 17.96 20.13
N LYS A 147 21.39 17.85 21.08
CA LYS A 147 21.75 18.02 22.50
C LYS A 147 22.77 16.97 22.95
N GLN A 148 22.60 15.72 22.54
CA GLN A 148 23.51 14.65 22.90
C GLN A 148 24.88 14.83 22.26
N LEU A 149 24.96 15.14 20.97
CA LEU A 149 26.21 15.39 20.25
C LEU A 149 26.99 16.56 20.88
N LYS A 150 26.28 17.62 21.27
CA LYS A 150 26.86 18.77 21.94
C LYS A 150 27.47 18.40 23.30
N LEU A 151 26.79 17.56 24.08
CA LEU A 151 27.33 17.05 25.36
C LEU A 151 28.58 16.19 25.16
N GLU A 152 28.65 15.46 24.05
CA GLU A 152 29.80 14.62 23.66
C GLU A 152 30.93 15.44 22.99
N GLY A 153 30.73 16.73 22.74
CA GLY A 153 31.69 17.59 22.03
C GLY A 153 31.86 17.26 20.56
N ARG A 154 30.83 16.65 19.93
CA ARG A 154 30.83 16.24 18.53
C ARG A 154 30.10 17.26 17.65
N SER A 155 30.46 17.29 16.36
CA SER A 155 29.81 18.15 15.37
C SER A 155 28.37 17.72 15.11
N GLU A 156 27.47 18.70 14.97
CA GLU A 156 26.07 18.50 14.60
C GLU A 156 25.88 18.31 13.08
N GLU A 157 26.94 18.41 12.28
CA GLU A 157 26.84 18.35 10.80
C GLU A 157 26.20 17.05 10.30
N ILE A 158 26.44 15.93 11.00
CA ILE A 158 25.86 14.63 10.69
C ILE A 158 24.32 14.65 10.69
N LEU A 159 23.70 15.56 11.47
CA LEU A 159 22.24 15.67 11.54
C LEU A 159 21.63 16.14 10.20
N LEU A 160 22.43 16.83 9.37
CA LEU A 160 21.97 17.26 8.05
C LEU A 160 21.71 16.08 7.11
N ASP A 161 22.43 14.98 7.29
CA ASP A 161 22.27 13.79 6.47
C ASP A 161 20.99 13.02 6.82
N TYR A 162 20.54 13.09 8.07
CA TYR A 162 19.28 12.45 8.51
C TYR A 162 18.02 13.06 7.87
N ARG A 163 18.12 14.19 7.16
CA ARG A 163 17.05 14.69 6.27
C ARG A 163 16.65 13.66 5.24
N LEU A 164 17.59 12.85 4.77
CA LEU A 164 17.32 11.82 3.76
C LEU A 164 16.33 10.78 4.29
N THR A 165 16.44 10.41 5.57
CA THR A 165 15.50 9.49 6.23
C THR A 165 14.07 10.07 6.23
N LEU A 166 13.92 11.38 6.49
CA LEU A 166 12.62 12.03 6.45
C LEU A 166 12.03 12.05 5.05
N ILE A 167 12.84 12.41 4.05
CA ILE A 167 12.42 12.47 2.65
C ILE A 167 11.96 11.09 2.20
N ASP A 168 12.72 10.04 2.54
CA ASP A 168 12.42 8.66 2.17
C ASP A 168 11.12 8.19 2.82
N ALA A 169 10.95 8.35 4.13
CA ALA A 169 9.73 7.98 4.84
C ALA A 169 8.50 8.72 4.30
N ILE A 170 8.61 10.03 4.01
CA ILE A 170 7.51 10.82 3.44
C ILE A 170 7.20 10.35 2.00
N ALA A 171 8.22 10.08 1.18
CA ALA A 171 8.04 9.61 -0.19
C ALA A 171 7.27 8.27 -0.21
N HIS A 172 7.65 7.31 0.64
CA HIS A 172 6.94 6.04 0.79
C HIS A 172 5.50 6.23 1.28
N LEU A 173 5.28 7.09 2.28
CA LEU A 173 3.94 7.38 2.79
C LEU A 173 3.06 8.05 1.71
N CYS A 174 3.60 9.00 0.97
CA CYS A 174 2.90 9.64 -0.16
C CYS A 174 2.55 8.62 -1.26
N GLU A 175 3.47 7.71 -1.57
CA GLU A 175 3.22 6.65 -2.56
C GLU A 175 2.12 5.68 -2.10
N MET A 176 2.04 5.34 -0.81
CA MET A 176 0.93 4.57 -0.27
C MET A 176 -0.41 5.29 -0.44
N TYR A 177 -0.47 6.59 -0.09
CA TYR A 177 -1.67 7.39 -0.30
C TYR A 177 -2.03 7.48 -1.79
N ARG A 178 -1.05 7.74 -2.66
CA ARG A 178 -1.25 7.78 -4.11
C ARG A 178 -1.85 6.49 -4.66
N ARG A 179 -1.34 5.34 -4.20
CA ARG A 179 -1.83 4.01 -4.61
C ARG A 179 -3.22 3.70 -4.07
N SER A 180 -3.58 4.28 -2.93
CA SER A 180 -4.89 4.07 -2.31
C SER A 180 -6.01 4.88 -2.95
N ILE A 181 -5.68 5.90 -3.77
CA ILE A 181 -6.67 6.73 -4.49
C ILE A 181 -7.09 6.00 -5.77
N PRO A 182 -8.39 5.76 -5.99
CA PRO A 182 -8.89 5.20 -7.24
C PRO A 182 -8.49 6.10 -8.42
N LYS A 183 -7.84 5.53 -9.42
CA LYS A 183 -7.59 6.26 -10.67
C LYS A 183 -8.87 6.23 -11.49
N GLU A 184 -9.64 7.31 -11.43
CA GLU A 184 -10.70 7.51 -12.41
C GLU A 184 -10.09 7.71 -13.80
N PRO A 185 -10.64 7.07 -14.85
CA PRO A 185 -10.21 7.39 -16.20
C PRO A 185 -10.52 8.86 -16.46
N ILE A 186 -9.49 9.63 -16.80
CA ILE A 186 -9.64 11.01 -17.27
C ILE A 186 -10.48 10.91 -18.56
N ARG A 187 -11.70 11.47 -18.52
CA ARG A 187 -12.59 11.58 -19.68
C ARG A 187 -12.13 12.69 -20.60
#